data_2a187493128b04be1b3f871182d411da
#
_entry.id   2a187493128b04be1b3f871182d411da
#
_cell.length_a   1.000
_cell.length_b   1.000
_cell.length_c   1.000
_cell.angle_alpha   90.00
_cell.angle_beta   90.00
_cell.angle_gamma   90.00
#
_symmetry.space_group_name_H-M   'P 1'
#
loop_
_entity.id
_entity.type
_entity.pdbx_description
1 polymer ?
#
loop_
_entity_poly.entity_id
_entity_poly.type
_entity_poly.pdbx_seq_one_letter_code
_entity_poly.pdbx_strand_id
1 'polypeptide(L)'
;AQNQGTGDINGRHTNLMNQLSTAVDAFVADINTDSIGDDIIGLTFSEFGRKAIQNGNYGTDHGEIAPMFVFGKPVQGGISGVNVDLTEATSSNNWQLKTVQHDYRQVFATLMQDFLGASDTVVDNAFFDQTNQQSFTDNKLSEIIKSTHHVDASCYTLRLDDVAEESFWAAYPNPVYDNLHINPLREAITIMGYRVVDSIGRTVKKGKVDFELGFDVIDMSSLKSGVYIVQLSDGERTTNKKIIK
;
A
#
# COMPACT_ATOMS: atom_id res chain seq x y z
N ALA A 1 -25.19 4.68 -9.68
CA ALA A 1 -25.31 3.39 -9.00
C ALA A 1 -26.28 3.41 -7.81
N GLN A 2 -26.66 4.60 -7.31
CA GLN A 2 -27.50 4.73 -6.11
C GLN A 2 -28.99 4.45 -6.37
N ASN A 3 -29.42 4.60 -7.56
CA ASN A 3 -30.81 4.47 -7.95
C ASN A 3 -31.23 3.00 -7.98
N GLN A 4 -31.54 2.45 -6.82
CA GLN A 4 -31.50 1.01 -6.58
C GLN A 4 -32.85 0.32 -6.71
N GLY A 5 -33.88 1.09 -6.81
CA GLY A 5 -35.24 0.53 -6.71
C GLY A 5 -35.61 0.22 -5.27
N THR A 6 -36.66 -0.50 -5.07
CA THR A 6 -37.36 -0.74 -3.81
C THR A 6 -36.96 -2.05 -3.13
N GLY A 7 -35.69 -2.45 -3.18
CA GLY A 7 -35.25 -3.76 -2.67
C GLY A 7 -35.66 -4.93 -3.58
N ASP A 8 -36.03 -4.67 -4.81
CA ASP A 8 -36.28 -5.69 -5.81
C ASP A 8 -35.01 -6.48 -6.09
N ILE A 9 -35.10 -7.80 -6.07
CA ILE A 9 -34.02 -8.73 -6.41
C ILE A 9 -33.47 -8.49 -7.83
N ASN A 10 -34.28 -7.91 -8.70
CA ASN A 10 -33.88 -7.49 -10.04
C ASN A 10 -33.45 -6.03 -10.12
N GLY A 11 -33.38 -5.33 -8.99
CA GLY A 11 -32.99 -3.95 -8.92
C GLY A 11 -31.53 -3.74 -9.32
N ARG A 12 -31.19 -2.51 -9.69
CA ARG A 12 -29.84 -2.15 -10.14
C ARG A 12 -28.77 -2.46 -9.10
N HIS A 13 -29.05 -2.22 -7.82
CA HIS A 13 -28.11 -2.50 -6.73
C HIS A 13 -27.81 -4.00 -6.63
N THR A 14 -28.85 -4.82 -6.61
CA THR A 14 -28.75 -6.28 -6.61
C THR A 14 -27.90 -6.79 -7.77
N ASN A 15 -28.13 -6.27 -8.98
CA ASN A 15 -27.37 -6.66 -10.16
C ASN A 15 -25.89 -6.26 -10.03
N LEU A 16 -25.58 -5.06 -9.49
CA LEU A 16 -24.20 -4.62 -9.27
C LEU A 16 -23.49 -5.47 -8.19
N MET A 17 -24.19 -5.80 -7.11
CA MET A 17 -23.64 -6.67 -6.07
C MET A 17 -23.41 -8.08 -6.58
N ASN A 18 -24.30 -8.61 -7.40
CA ASN A 18 -24.12 -9.90 -8.04
C ASN A 18 -22.92 -9.90 -9.00
N GLN A 19 -22.74 -8.84 -9.80
CA GLN A 19 -21.57 -8.71 -10.68
C GLN A 19 -20.28 -8.66 -9.88
N LEU A 20 -20.25 -7.85 -8.80
CA LEU A 20 -19.09 -7.74 -7.93
C LEU A 20 -18.76 -9.07 -7.28
N SER A 21 -19.75 -9.72 -6.65
CA SER A 21 -19.52 -11.00 -5.95
C SER A 21 -19.07 -12.10 -6.90
N THR A 22 -19.67 -12.17 -8.10
CA THR A 22 -19.25 -13.15 -9.12
C THR A 22 -17.82 -12.90 -9.61
N ALA A 23 -17.42 -11.62 -9.79
CA ALA A 23 -16.08 -11.28 -10.21
C ALA A 23 -15.05 -11.59 -9.10
N VAL A 24 -15.38 -11.31 -7.84
CA VAL A 24 -14.51 -11.64 -6.69
C VAL A 24 -14.39 -13.16 -6.53
N ASP A 25 -15.50 -13.91 -6.67
CA ASP A 25 -15.49 -15.36 -6.60
C ASP A 25 -14.60 -15.97 -7.69
N ALA A 26 -14.75 -15.53 -8.93
CA ALA A 26 -13.91 -15.98 -10.05
C ALA A 26 -12.42 -15.66 -9.81
N PHE A 27 -12.11 -14.45 -9.34
CA PHE A 27 -10.74 -14.06 -9.02
C PHE A 27 -10.15 -14.94 -7.90
N VAL A 28 -10.88 -15.13 -6.80
CA VAL A 28 -10.42 -15.96 -5.68
C VAL A 28 -10.26 -17.42 -6.10
N ALA A 29 -11.18 -17.94 -6.93
CA ALA A 29 -11.04 -19.29 -7.47
C ALA A 29 -9.78 -19.45 -8.32
N ASP A 30 -9.48 -18.46 -9.18
CA ASP A 30 -8.32 -18.47 -10.07
C ASP A 30 -7.00 -18.45 -9.28
N ILE A 31 -6.82 -17.49 -8.37
CA ILE A 31 -5.59 -17.38 -7.57
C ILE A 31 -5.37 -18.57 -6.62
N ASN A 32 -6.43 -19.28 -6.23
CA ASN A 32 -6.34 -20.45 -5.36
C ASN A 32 -5.95 -21.74 -6.10
N THR A 33 -5.94 -21.75 -7.43
CA THR A 33 -5.46 -22.88 -8.22
C THR A 33 -3.94 -23.05 -8.12
N ASP A 34 -3.23 -21.94 -7.85
CA ASP A 34 -1.77 -21.88 -7.75
C ASP A 34 -1.32 -21.55 -6.32
N SER A 35 -0.03 -21.75 -6.04
CA SER A 35 0.59 -21.38 -4.75
C SER A 35 0.52 -19.87 -4.48
N ILE A 36 0.32 -19.05 -5.49
CA ILE A 36 0.20 -17.59 -5.41
C ILE A 36 -0.97 -17.13 -4.52
N GLY A 37 -1.99 -17.97 -4.34
CA GLY A 37 -3.12 -17.65 -3.47
C GLY A 37 -2.77 -17.40 -2.01
N ASP A 38 -1.63 -17.91 -1.53
CA ASP A 38 -1.14 -17.66 -0.19
C ASP A 38 -0.52 -16.26 -0.03
N ASP A 39 -0.16 -15.61 -1.14
CA ASP A 39 0.51 -14.32 -1.19
C ASP A 39 -0.43 -13.18 -1.62
N ILE A 40 -1.71 -13.45 -1.75
CA ILE A 40 -2.70 -12.49 -2.24
C ILE A 40 -3.86 -12.35 -1.28
N ILE A 41 -4.16 -11.11 -0.91
CA ILE A 41 -5.42 -10.71 -0.29
C ILE A 41 -6.07 -9.59 -1.08
N GLY A 42 -7.40 -9.55 -1.09
CA GLY A 42 -8.20 -8.46 -1.62
C GLY A 42 -8.87 -7.68 -0.49
N LEU A 43 -9.06 -6.41 -0.71
CA LEU A 43 -9.67 -5.48 0.24
C LEU A 43 -10.60 -4.51 -0.49
N THR A 44 -11.79 -4.28 0.05
CA THR A 44 -12.66 -3.19 -0.39
C THR A 44 -12.54 -2.01 0.56
N PHE A 45 -12.56 -0.80 0.04
CA PHE A 45 -12.68 0.42 0.82
C PHE A 45 -13.47 1.48 0.07
N SER A 46 -13.95 2.48 0.79
CA SER A 46 -14.68 3.60 0.20
C SER A 46 -14.30 4.88 0.97
N GLU A 47 -14.27 6.01 0.27
CA GLU A 47 -14.02 7.33 0.84
C GLU A 47 -15.13 7.82 1.76
N PHE A 48 -16.32 7.23 1.66
CA PHE A 48 -17.46 7.56 2.52
C PHE A 48 -18.38 6.35 2.73
N GLY A 49 -19.18 6.39 3.78
CA GLY A 49 -20.28 5.48 4.01
C GLY A 49 -21.61 5.99 3.47
N ARG A 50 -22.71 5.51 4.04
CA ARG A 50 -24.06 5.87 3.62
C ARG A 50 -24.94 6.23 4.82
N LYS A 51 -25.82 7.24 4.64
CA LYS A 51 -26.86 7.55 5.60
C LYS A 51 -27.87 6.42 5.70
N ALA A 52 -28.45 6.26 6.88
CA ALA A 52 -29.48 5.25 7.17
C ALA A 52 -30.90 5.69 6.74
N ILE A 53 -31.00 6.50 5.70
CA ILE A 53 -32.28 6.95 5.15
C ILE A 53 -32.26 6.94 3.62
N GLN A 54 -33.35 6.54 3.04
CA GLN A 54 -33.56 6.61 1.60
C GLN A 54 -33.71 8.07 1.14
N ASN A 55 -33.03 8.43 0.07
CA ASN A 55 -33.18 9.73 -0.57
C ASN A 55 -34.24 9.70 -1.70
N GLY A 56 -34.50 10.86 -2.30
CA GLY A 56 -35.50 11.01 -3.36
C GLY A 56 -35.23 10.22 -4.64
N ASN A 57 -34.05 9.60 -4.80
CA ASN A 57 -33.66 8.78 -5.95
C ASN A 57 -33.60 7.29 -5.63
N TYR A 58 -34.31 6.84 -4.59
CA TYR A 58 -34.32 5.44 -4.13
C TYR A 58 -32.92 4.88 -3.80
N GLY A 59 -32.01 5.74 -3.37
CA GLY A 59 -30.68 5.40 -2.88
C GLY A 59 -30.48 6.01 -1.50
N THR A 60 -29.23 6.29 -1.16
CA THR A 60 -28.85 6.96 0.09
C THR A 60 -27.84 8.07 -0.21
N ASP A 61 -27.82 9.10 0.62
CA ASP A 61 -26.77 10.11 0.57
C ASP A 61 -25.47 9.61 1.23
N HIS A 62 -24.39 10.34 1.05
CA HIS A 62 -23.12 10.07 1.69
C HIS A 62 -23.25 10.09 3.22
N GLY A 63 -22.62 9.15 3.87
CA GLY A 63 -22.56 8.99 5.32
C GLY A 63 -21.13 8.68 5.78
N GLU A 64 -20.95 8.41 7.06
CA GLU A 64 -19.64 8.28 7.67
C GLU A 64 -19.21 6.81 7.81
N ILE A 65 -20.14 5.88 7.98
CA ILE A 65 -19.85 4.47 8.27
C ILE A 65 -20.04 3.61 7.01
N ALA A 66 -19.06 2.76 6.75
CA ALA A 66 -19.10 1.80 5.65
C ALA A 66 -18.56 0.43 6.10
N PRO A 67 -19.08 -0.68 5.54
CA PRO A 67 -18.46 -1.98 5.72
C PRO A 67 -17.18 -2.07 4.86
N MET A 68 -16.21 -2.84 5.35
CA MET A 68 -15.03 -3.27 4.59
C MET A 68 -15.04 -4.79 4.46
N PHE A 69 -14.62 -5.30 3.32
CA PHE A 69 -14.46 -6.73 3.09
C PHE A 69 -12.98 -7.02 2.86
N VAL A 70 -12.45 -8.00 3.57
CA VAL A 70 -11.13 -8.58 3.33
C VAL A 70 -11.34 -10.01 2.87
N PHE A 71 -10.71 -10.41 1.79
CA PHE A 71 -10.90 -11.74 1.20
C PHE A 71 -9.60 -12.29 0.62
N GLY A 72 -9.52 -13.60 0.52
CA GLY A 72 -8.35 -14.33 0.04
C GLY A 72 -8.02 -15.51 0.92
N LYS A 73 -7.15 -16.38 0.45
CA LYS A 73 -6.79 -17.62 1.15
C LYS A 73 -6.17 -17.40 2.54
N PRO A 74 -5.32 -16.37 2.77
CA PRO A 74 -4.76 -16.10 4.09
C PRO A 74 -5.77 -15.53 5.10
N VAL A 75 -6.95 -15.07 4.66
CA VAL A 75 -7.93 -14.44 5.54
C VAL A 75 -8.64 -15.48 6.38
N GLN A 76 -8.77 -15.20 7.70
CA GLN A 76 -9.41 -16.12 8.65
C GLN A 76 -10.90 -16.30 8.35
N GLY A 77 -11.55 -15.30 7.77
CA GLY A 77 -12.99 -15.30 7.57
C GLY A 77 -13.77 -15.06 8.85
N GLY A 78 -14.95 -14.50 8.71
CA GLY A 78 -15.82 -14.15 9.84
C GLY A 78 -16.28 -12.70 9.79
N ILE A 79 -16.79 -12.21 10.90
CA ILE A 79 -17.25 -10.84 11.07
C ILE A 79 -16.47 -10.22 12.24
N SER A 80 -15.78 -9.11 11.97
CA SER A 80 -15.17 -8.27 12.99
C SER A 80 -16.11 -7.11 13.30
N GLY A 81 -16.53 -6.99 14.54
CA GLY A 81 -17.55 -6.03 14.96
C GLY A 81 -18.96 -6.61 15.07
N VAL A 82 -19.93 -5.74 15.16
CA VAL A 82 -21.36 -6.08 15.31
C VAL A 82 -22.19 -5.30 14.29
N ASN A 83 -23.44 -5.71 14.08
CA ASN A 83 -24.35 -4.95 13.24
C ASN A 83 -24.51 -3.51 13.76
N VAL A 84 -24.54 -2.55 12.84
CA VAL A 84 -24.77 -1.14 13.19
C VAL A 84 -26.13 -0.95 13.88
N ASP A 85 -26.18 -0.09 14.87
CA ASP A 85 -27.41 0.32 15.51
C ASP A 85 -28.11 1.41 14.68
N LEU A 86 -29.12 1.03 13.93
CA LEU A 86 -29.86 1.98 13.11
C LEU A 86 -30.66 3.00 13.93
N THR A 87 -30.87 2.79 15.24
CA THR A 87 -31.61 3.73 16.09
C THR A 87 -30.82 5.00 16.38
N GLU A 88 -29.51 5.00 16.22
CA GLU A 88 -28.69 6.20 16.36
C GLU A 88 -28.91 7.20 15.20
N ALA A 89 -29.39 6.75 14.04
CA ALA A 89 -29.65 7.58 12.90
C ALA A 89 -31.01 8.29 13.03
N THR A 90 -30.97 9.57 13.33
CA THR A 90 -32.14 10.41 13.58
C THR A 90 -32.12 11.66 12.72
N SER A 91 -33.23 12.37 12.63
CA SER A 91 -33.30 13.67 11.94
C SER A 91 -32.38 14.72 12.55
N SER A 92 -32.10 14.64 13.86
CA SER A 92 -31.23 15.58 14.58
C SER A 92 -29.76 15.45 14.18
N ASN A 93 -29.31 14.26 13.77
CA ASN A 93 -27.95 14.02 13.27
C ASN A 93 -27.91 13.79 11.75
N ASN A 94 -28.96 14.23 11.05
CA ASN A 94 -29.06 14.10 9.60
C ASN A 94 -28.96 12.65 9.11
N TRP A 95 -29.49 11.71 9.90
CA TRP A 95 -29.54 10.27 9.62
C TRP A 95 -28.17 9.62 9.43
N GLN A 96 -27.15 10.17 10.11
CA GLN A 96 -25.81 9.60 10.13
C GLN A 96 -25.72 8.45 11.12
N LEU A 97 -24.99 7.42 10.75
CA LEU A 97 -24.46 6.43 11.67
C LEU A 97 -23.14 6.97 12.19
N LYS A 98 -22.95 7.04 13.51
CA LYS A 98 -21.83 7.74 14.16
C LYS A 98 -20.89 6.81 14.91
N THR A 99 -21.39 5.65 15.34
CA THR A 99 -20.58 4.71 16.12
C THR A 99 -19.58 3.98 15.23
N VAL A 100 -18.34 4.48 15.22
CA VAL A 100 -17.21 3.84 14.55
C VAL A 100 -16.77 2.64 15.38
N GLN A 101 -16.93 1.43 14.87
CA GLN A 101 -16.50 0.20 15.56
C GLN A 101 -15.02 -0.05 15.35
N HIS A 102 -14.53 0.17 14.14
CA HIS A 102 -13.13 0.02 13.75
C HIS A 102 -12.71 1.19 12.89
N ASP A 103 -11.53 1.72 13.15
CA ASP A 103 -10.87 2.67 12.25
C ASP A 103 -10.28 1.90 11.07
N TYR A 104 -10.47 2.40 9.84
CA TYR A 104 -9.91 1.74 8.65
C TYR A 104 -8.39 1.58 8.75
N ARG A 105 -7.71 2.49 9.48
CA ARG A 105 -6.26 2.41 9.73
C ARG A 105 -5.87 1.18 10.54
N GLN A 106 -6.74 0.71 11.46
CA GLN A 106 -6.54 -0.56 12.19
C GLN A 106 -6.54 -1.75 11.23
N VAL A 107 -7.46 -1.76 10.24
CA VAL A 107 -7.49 -2.80 9.20
C VAL A 107 -6.19 -2.79 8.40
N PHE A 108 -5.78 -1.63 7.90
CA PHE A 108 -4.53 -1.52 7.14
C PHE A 108 -3.30 -1.90 7.98
N ALA A 109 -3.20 -1.44 9.22
CA ALA A 109 -2.11 -1.81 10.12
C ALA A 109 -2.05 -3.33 10.34
N THR A 110 -3.20 -3.98 10.55
CA THR A 110 -3.30 -5.43 10.65
C THR A 110 -2.78 -6.13 9.40
N LEU A 111 -3.24 -5.70 8.22
CA LEU A 111 -2.81 -6.31 6.97
C LEU A 111 -1.33 -6.07 6.68
N MET A 112 -0.83 -4.88 6.98
CA MET A 112 0.61 -4.58 6.80
C MET A 112 1.48 -5.44 7.71
N GLN A 113 1.09 -5.67 8.95
CA GLN A 113 1.88 -6.46 9.89
C GLN A 113 1.65 -7.96 9.74
N ASP A 114 0.40 -8.39 9.81
CA ASP A 114 0.10 -9.82 9.94
C ASP A 114 0.12 -10.55 8.58
N PHE A 115 -0.06 -9.82 7.48
CA PHE A 115 0.04 -10.38 6.14
C PHE A 115 1.35 -10.04 5.44
N LEU A 116 1.81 -8.77 5.49
CA LEU A 116 3.03 -8.31 4.80
C LEU A 116 4.27 -8.32 5.69
N GLY A 117 4.14 -8.50 7.01
CA GLY A 117 5.25 -8.54 7.95
C GLY A 117 5.91 -7.18 8.21
N ALA A 118 5.20 -6.07 8.00
CA ALA A 118 5.74 -4.74 8.26
C ALA A 118 6.08 -4.55 9.74
N SER A 119 7.18 -3.85 10.04
CA SER A 119 7.54 -3.49 11.41
C SER A 119 6.62 -2.40 11.97
N ASP A 120 6.57 -2.29 13.30
CA ASP A 120 5.82 -1.24 13.98
C ASP A 120 6.21 0.16 13.47
N THR A 121 7.50 0.41 13.30
CA THR A 121 8.01 1.67 12.78
C THR A 121 7.46 2.01 11.39
N VAL A 122 7.33 1.03 10.51
CA VAL A 122 6.78 1.23 9.15
C VAL A 122 5.29 1.58 9.23
N VAL A 123 4.55 0.88 10.06
CA VAL A 123 3.10 1.12 10.24
C VAL A 123 2.85 2.46 10.91
N ASP A 124 3.60 2.81 11.96
CA ASP A 124 3.47 4.09 12.66
C ASP A 124 3.86 5.27 11.75
N ASN A 125 4.87 5.12 10.93
CA ASN A 125 5.21 6.15 9.93
C ASN A 125 4.11 6.37 8.89
N ALA A 126 3.33 5.33 8.58
CA ALA A 126 2.23 5.42 7.63
C ALA A 126 0.94 5.95 8.23
N PHE A 127 0.62 5.56 9.48
CA PHE A 127 -0.72 5.74 10.04
C PHE A 127 -0.75 6.40 11.41
N PHE A 128 0.39 6.79 12.00
CA PHE A 128 0.37 7.42 13.32
C PHE A 128 -0.55 8.63 13.36
N ASP A 129 -1.49 8.63 14.31
CA ASP A 129 -2.40 9.75 14.49
C ASP A 129 -1.75 10.84 15.34
N GLN A 130 -1.23 11.87 14.68
CA GLN A 130 -0.57 13.02 15.33
C GLN A 130 -1.51 13.80 16.24
N THR A 131 -2.82 13.81 15.95
CA THR A 131 -3.80 14.55 16.75
C THR A 131 -4.08 13.86 18.07
N ASN A 132 -4.29 12.55 18.03
CA ASN A 132 -4.64 11.75 19.21
C ASN A 132 -3.43 11.02 19.80
N GLN A 133 -2.24 11.19 19.23
CA GLN A 133 -1.00 10.50 19.64
C GLN A 133 -1.20 8.98 19.71
N GLN A 134 -1.87 8.43 18.68
CA GLN A 134 -2.27 7.02 18.66
C GLN A 134 -1.44 6.23 17.65
N SER A 135 -0.79 5.16 18.11
CA SER A 135 -0.25 4.09 17.28
C SER A 135 -1.35 3.09 16.91
N PHE A 136 -1.33 2.60 15.69
CA PHE A 136 -2.25 1.56 15.23
C PHE A 136 -1.65 0.15 15.32
N THR A 137 -0.39 0.01 15.67
CA THR A 137 0.26 -1.28 15.93
C THR A 137 -0.30 -1.93 17.18
N ASP A 138 -0.54 -1.14 18.24
CA ASP A 138 -1.11 -1.60 19.50
C ASP A 138 -2.62 -1.88 19.43
N ASN A 139 -3.29 -1.37 18.42
CA ASN A 139 -4.74 -1.43 18.24
C ASN A 139 -5.16 -2.21 16.99
N LYS A 140 -4.35 -3.18 16.55
CA LYS A 140 -4.70 -4.06 15.44
C LYS A 140 -5.96 -4.86 15.70
N LEU A 141 -6.63 -5.23 14.64
CA LEU A 141 -7.73 -6.17 14.71
C LEU A 141 -7.18 -7.60 14.82
N SER A 142 -7.60 -8.33 15.84
CA SER A 142 -7.24 -9.74 15.97
C SER A 142 -7.99 -10.59 14.94
N GLU A 143 -7.37 -11.72 14.56
CA GLU A 143 -8.01 -12.80 13.80
C GLU A 143 -8.50 -12.42 12.38
N ILE A 144 -7.94 -11.40 11.75
CA ILE A 144 -8.20 -11.09 10.33
C ILE A 144 -7.38 -12.02 9.44
N ILE A 145 -6.12 -12.24 9.77
CA ILE A 145 -5.22 -13.15 9.06
C ILE A 145 -5.11 -14.47 9.82
N LYS A 146 -5.12 -15.57 9.12
CA LYS A 146 -4.97 -16.91 9.70
C LYS A 146 -3.64 -17.01 10.44
N SER A 147 -3.66 -17.61 11.63
CA SER A 147 -2.44 -17.90 12.40
C SER A 147 -1.47 -18.87 11.68
N THR A 148 -1.95 -19.56 10.66
CA THR A 148 -1.13 -20.43 9.80
C THR A 148 -0.47 -19.68 8.65
N HIS A 149 -0.80 -18.42 8.43
CA HIS A 149 -0.10 -17.60 7.44
C HIS A 149 1.28 -17.24 7.99
N HIS A 150 2.29 -17.55 7.22
CA HIS A 150 3.67 -17.23 7.55
C HIS A 150 4.20 -16.25 6.52
N VAL A 151 4.62 -15.10 7.00
CA VAL A 151 5.34 -14.15 6.14
C VAL A 151 6.71 -14.76 5.82
N ASP A 152 7.02 -14.89 4.54
CA ASP A 152 8.33 -15.38 4.13
C ASP A 152 9.42 -14.40 4.60
N ALA A 153 10.29 -14.87 5.49
CA ALA A 153 11.37 -14.06 6.03
C ALA A 153 12.35 -13.56 4.93
N SER A 154 12.38 -14.22 3.76
CA SER A 154 13.16 -13.74 2.62
C SER A 154 12.60 -12.44 2.02
N CYS A 155 11.31 -12.16 2.19
CA CYS A 155 10.71 -10.87 1.83
C CYS A 155 11.20 -9.73 2.73
N TYR A 156 11.72 -10.03 3.93
CA TYR A 156 12.30 -9.03 4.83
C TYR A 156 13.65 -8.49 4.35
N THR A 157 14.34 -9.18 3.46
CA THR A 157 15.58 -8.68 2.85
C THR A 157 15.35 -7.51 1.89
N LEU A 158 14.09 -7.25 1.52
CA LEU A 158 13.68 -6.03 0.82
C LEU A 158 13.19 -4.92 1.78
N ARG A 159 13.40 -5.08 3.09
CA ARG A 159 13.04 -4.06 4.09
C ARG A 159 13.69 -2.73 3.74
N LEU A 160 12.90 -1.68 3.91
CA LEU A 160 13.41 -0.32 3.99
C LEU A 160 14.46 -0.15 5.10
N ASP A 161 14.51 -1.03 6.10
CA ASP A 161 15.55 -1.08 7.13
C ASP A 161 16.90 -1.55 6.57
N ASP A 162 16.92 -2.42 5.53
CA ASP A 162 18.13 -2.74 4.78
C ASP A 162 18.51 -1.61 3.81
N VAL A 163 17.57 -0.72 3.49
CA VAL A 163 17.84 0.55 2.78
C VAL A 163 18.37 1.62 3.75
N ALA A 164 18.22 1.44 5.05
CA ALA A 164 18.91 2.17 6.11
C ALA A 164 20.31 1.64 6.42
N GLU A 165 20.89 0.71 5.67
CA GLU A 165 22.32 0.73 5.48
C GLU A 165 22.66 2.14 5.02
N GLU A 166 23.30 2.90 5.90
CA GLU A 166 23.71 4.28 5.65
C GLU A 166 24.17 4.38 4.21
N SER A 167 23.35 5.04 3.39
CA SER A 167 23.67 5.23 1.99
C SER A 167 25.06 5.85 1.94
N PHE A 168 26.05 5.10 1.47
CA PHE A 168 27.42 5.60 1.41
C PHE A 168 27.61 6.64 0.30
N TRP A 169 26.53 7.03 -0.38
CA TRP A 169 26.53 8.05 -1.42
C TRP A 169 25.22 8.84 -1.46
N ALA A 170 25.28 10.06 -1.93
CA ALA A 170 24.16 10.93 -2.23
C ALA A 170 24.02 11.13 -3.73
N ALA A 171 22.80 11.40 -4.19
CA ALA A 171 22.51 11.75 -5.58
C ALA A 171 21.55 12.95 -5.66
N TYR A 172 21.90 13.93 -6.48
CA TYR A 172 21.08 15.14 -6.70
C TYR A 172 21.36 15.79 -8.07
N PRO A 173 20.44 16.61 -8.58
CA PRO A 173 19.08 16.82 -8.09
C PRO A 173 18.20 15.61 -8.32
N ASN A 174 17.11 15.51 -7.57
CA ASN A 174 16.03 14.54 -7.81
C ASN A 174 14.69 15.27 -7.60
N PRO A 175 13.90 15.56 -8.65
CA PRO A 175 14.08 15.14 -10.07
C PRO A 175 15.35 15.67 -10.75
N VAL A 176 15.90 14.84 -11.65
CA VAL A 176 17.06 15.19 -12.47
C VAL A 176 16.62 15.58 -13.89
N TYR A 177 17.28 16.59 -14.47
CA TYR A 177 17.10 16.91 -15.90
C TYR A 177 18.17 16.21 -16.75
N ASP A 178 19.41 16.66 -16.68
CA ASP A 178 20.48 16.12 -17.53
C ASP A 178 21.60 15.46 -16.75
N ASN A 179 22.05 16.05 -15.66
CA ASN A 179 23.20 15.61 -14.90
C ASN A 179 22.82 15.23 -13.48
N LEU A 180 23.03 13.96 -13.13
CA LEU A 180 22.87 13.44 -11.77
C LEU A 180 24.25 13.44 -11.09
N HIS A 181 24.43 14.31 -10.13
CA HIS A 181 25.63 14.35 -9.30
C HIS A 181 25.59 13.23 -8.27
N ILE A 182 26.71 12.54 -8.13
CA ILE A 182 26.91 11.45 -7.18
C ILE A 182 28.03 11.84 -6.26
N ASN A 183 27.74 11.90 -4.96
CA ASN A 183 28.74 12.21 -3.93
C ASN A 183 28.91 11.05 -2.98
N PRO A 184 30.14 10.59 -2.67
CA PRO A 184 30.39 9.67 -1.59
C PRO A 184 30.10 10.37 -0.24
N LEU A 185 29.50 9.63 0.68
CA LEU A 185 29.23 10.09 2.05
C LEU A 185 30.23 9.54 3.06
N ARG A 186 31.18 8.71 2.60
CA ARG A 186 32.26 8.12 3.40
C ARG A 186 33.58 8.31 2.67
N GLU A 187 34.62 8.60 3.42
CA GLU A 187 36.00 8.62 2.93
C GLU A 187 36.48 7.19 2.61
N ALA A 188 37.31 7.04 1.59
CA ALA A 188 37.94 5.80 1.12
C ALA A 188 37.30 5.04 -0.02
N ILE A 189 36.25 5.58 -0.68
CA ILE A 189 35.71 4.97 -1.90
C ILE A 189 36.16 5.84 -3.08
N THR A 190 36.98 5.31 -3.96
CA THR A 190 37.52 6.06 -5.11
C THR A 190 36.80 5.73 -6.42
N ILE A 191 36.52 4.48 -6.70
CA ILE A 191 35.88 4.08 -7.95
C ILE A 191 34.76 3.06 -7.68
N MET A 192 33.59 3.29 -8.29
CA MET A 192 32.44 2.40 -8.19
C MET A 192 31.82 2.12 -9.56
N GLY A 193 31.33 0.90 -9.73
CA GLY A 193 30.45 0.58 -10.84
C GLY A 193 29.05 1.17 -10.65
N TYR A 194 28.45 1.73 -11.70
CA TYR A 194 27.04 2.11 -11.65
C TYR A 194 26.22 1.45 -12.73
N ARG A 195 24.94 1.29 -12.45
CA ARG A 195 23.91 0.83 -13.39
C ARG A 195 22.63 1.63 -13.17
N VAL A 196 22.06 2.13 -14.26
CA VAL A 196 20.74 2.77 -14.27
C VAL A 196 19.74 1.80 -14.87
N VAL A 197 18.67 1.56 -14.13
CA VAL A 197 17.63 0.58 -14.49
C VAL A 197 16.31 1.31 -14.62
N ASP A 198 15.51 1.00 -15.65
CA ASP A 198 14.19 1.56 -15.84
C ASP A 198 13.12 0.84 -14.98
N SER A 199 11.88 1.33 -15.03
CA SER A 199 10.75 0.80 -14.24
C SER A 199 10.37 -0.65 -14.54
N ILE A 200 10.88 -1.24 -15.62
CA ILE A 200 10.65 -2.65 -15.98
C ILE A 200 11.92 -3.51 -15.82
N GLY A 201 12.93 -3.01 -15.11
CA GLY A 201 14.13 -3.76 -14.78
C GLY A 201 15.22 -3.80 -15.84
N ARG A 202 15.08 -3.09 -16.97
CA ARG A 202 16.11 -3.06 -18.02
C ARG A 202 17.22 -2.10 -17.66
N THR A 203 18.48 -2.53 -17.80
CA THR A 203 19.62 -1.64 -17.71
C THR A 203 19.66 -0.71 -18.93
N VAL A 204 19.48 0.59 -18.69
CA VAL A 204 19.49 1.62 -19.73
C VAL A 204 20.81 2.37 -19.80
N LYS A 205 21.61 2.34 -18.74
CA LYS A 205 22.94 2.92 -18.68
C LYS A 205 23.82 2.17 -17.68
N LYS A 206 25.11 2.09 -17.94
CA LYS A 206 26.11 1.55 -16.98
C LYS A 206 27.47 2.17 -17.22
N GLY A 207 28.29 2.21 -16.20
CA GLY A 207 29.65 2.76 -16.26
C GLY A 207 30.34 2.68 -14.92
N LYS A 208 31.31 3.55 -14.75
CA LYS A 208 32.01 3.77 -13.48
C LYS A 208 31.86 5.23 -13.07
N VAL A 209 31.84 5.50 -11.80
CA VAL A 209 32.01 6.82 -11.19
C VAL A 209 33.34 6.83 -10.45
N ASP A 210 34.04 7.96 -10.55
CA ASP A 210 35.33 8.19 -9.93
C ASP A 210 35.23 9.38 -8.97
N PHE A 211 35.56 9.15 -7.71
CA PHE A 211 35.43 10.13 -6.65
C PHE A 211 36.76 10.79 -6.26
N GLU A 212 37.82 10.70 -7.07
CA GLU A 212 39.08 11.40 -6.79
C GLU A 212 38.90 12.91 -6.55
N LEU A 213 37.91 13.51 -7.22
CA LEU A 213 37.56 14.93 -7.05
C LEU A 213 36.46 15.18 -6.00
N GLY A 214 36.07 14.14 -5.25
CA GLY A 214 35.01 14.24 -4.24
C GLY A 214 33.57 14.08 -4.77
N PHE A 215 33.36 14.06 -6.08
CA PHE A 215 32.07 13.78 -6.72
C PHE A 215 32.28 13.33 -8.16
N ASP A 216 31.24 12.72 -8.72
CA ASP A 216 31.17 12.42 -10.17
C ASP A 216 29.74 12.66 -10.68
N VAL A 217 29.55 12.56 -12.00
CA VAL A 217 28.29 12.91 -12.65
C VAL A 217 27.86 11.79 -13.60
N ILE A 218 26.63 11.35 -13.45
CA ILE A 218 25.97 10.46 -14.42
C ILE A 218 25.11 11.32 -15.37
N ASP A 219 25.50 11.37 -16.62
CA ASP A 219 24.69 12.02 -17.66
C ASP A 219 23.39 11.25 -17.89
N MET A 220 22.26 11.87 -17.62
CA MET A 220 20.91 11.34 -17.78
C MET A 220 20.17 11.94 -19.00
N SER A 221 20.81 12.82 -19.77
CA SER A 221 20.18 13.62 -20.84
C SER A 221 19.49 12.77 -21.92
N SER A 222 20.08 11.62 -22.25
CA SER A 222 19.56 10.69 -23.27
C SER A 222 18.35 9.87 -22.81
N LEU A 223 18.02 9.89 -21.51
CA LEU A 223 16.92 9.12 -20.97
C LEU A 223 15.60 9.90 -21.06
N LYS A 224 14.49 9.20 -21.25
CA LYS A 224 13.15 9.79 -21.26
C LYS A 224 12.70 10.12 -19.82
N SER A 225 11.73 11.03 -19.70
CA SER A 225 11.08 11.28 -18.40
C SER A 225 10.47 10.00 -17.85
N GLY A 226 10.72 9.72 -16.58
CA GLY A 226 10.28 8.50 -15.93
C GLY A 226 10.98 8.24 -14.61
N VAL A 227 10.70 7.08 -14.03
CA VAL A 227 11.33 6.61 -12.79
C VAL A 227 12.45 5.63 -13.14
N TYR A 228 13.61 5.83 -12.51
CA TYR A 228 14.80 5.01 -12.66
C TYR A 228 15.35 4.60 -11.32
N ILE A 229 16.03 3.47 -11.27
CA ILE A 229 16.83 3.05 -10.12
C ILE A 229 18.31 3.16 -10.51
N VAL A 230 19.05 3.98 -9.79
CA VAL A 230 20.51 4.04 -9.91
C VAL A 230 21.10 3.14 -8.85
N GLN A 231 21.90 2.19 -9.29
CA GLN A 231 22.61 1.22 -8.46
C GLN A 231 24.09 1.56 -8.50
N LEU A 232 24.74 1.68 -7.33
CA LEU A 232 26.19 1.76 -7.20
C LEU A 232 26.73 0.54 -6.49
N SER A 233 27.87 0.03 -6.97
CA SER A 233 28.54 -1.13 -6.39
C SER A 233 30.04 -0.93 -6.30
N ASP A 234 30.61 -1.26 -5.14
CA ASP A 234 32.06 -1.32 -4.89
C ASP A 234 32.65 -2.71 -5.21
N GLY A 235 31.81 -3.65 -5.66
CA GLY A 235 32.17 -5.04 -5.95
C GLY A 235 31.79 -6.01 -4.82
N GLU A 236 31.65 -5.53 -3.58
CA GLU A 236 31.18 -6.32 -2.43
C GLU A 236 29.73 -5.98 -2.07
N ARG A 237 29.37 -4.69 -2.16
CA ARG A 237 28.05 -4.17 -1.82
C ARG A 237 27.43 -3.43 -2.99
N THR A 238 26.12 -3.45 -3.06
CA THR A 238 25.34 -2.69 -4.05
C THR A 238 24.23 -1.94 -3.33
N THR A 239 24.15 -0.65 -3.54
CA THR A 239 23.08 0.19 -3.00
C THR A 239 22.31 0.87 -4.11
N ASN A 240 21.06 1.20 -3.85
CA ASN A 240 20.10 1.65 -4.84
C ASN A 240 19.49 3.00 -4.45
N LYS A 241 19.26 3.87 -5.43
CA LYS A 241 18.46 5.10 -5.22
C LYS A 241 17.46 5.26 -6.35
N LYS A 242 16.22 5.62 -5.96
CA LYS A 242 15.17 6.01 -6.89
C LYS A 242 15.43 7.43 -7.39
N ILE A 243 15.47 7.60 -8.70
CA ILE A 243 15.67 8.88 -9.39
C ILE A 243 14.47 9.13 -10.31
N ILE A 244 13.98 10.36 -10.32
CA ILE A 244 12.91 10.83 -11.21
C ILE A 244 13.55 11.72 -12.27
N LYS A 245 13.28 11.44 -13.55
CA LYS A 245 13.71 12.28 -14.66
C LYS A 245 12.51 12.95 -15.32
#